data_4f101c2de9dc6fea3e3e348c6d3f55b4
#
_entry.id   4f101c2de9dc6fea3e3e348c6d3f55b4
#
_cell.length_a   1.000
_cell.length_b   1.000
_cell.length_c   1.000
_cell.angle_alpha   90.00
_cell.angle_beta   90.00
_cell.angle_gamma   90.00
#
_symmetry.space_group_name_H-M   'P 1'
#
loop_
_entity.id
_entity.type
_entity.pdbx_description
1 polymer ?
#
loop_
_entity_poly.entity_id
_entity_poly.type
_entity_poly.pdbx_seq_one_letter_code
_entity_poly.pdbx_strand_id
1 'polypeptide(L)'
;LDRYAEPDKGWTDRDELRWAAPYWFVDTGMASLLLLLTAVDEGLGACFFGIPPARIGTLRSTFGIPEDYDPVGAITVGYRASDDVEGSRARGRRPLPEVVHRERWQRPDEPIP
;
A
#
# COMPACT_ATOMS: atom_id res chain seq x y z
N LEU A 1 6.51 10.24 8.16
CA LEU A 1 5.90 11.05 9.20
C LEU A 1 6.66 12.37 9.39
N ASP A 2 7.97 12.34 9.57
CA ASP A 2 8.80 13.52 9.86
C ASP A 2 8.64 14.64 8.84
N ARG A 3 8.56 14.33 7.55
CA ARG A 3 8.31 15.33 6.51
C ARG A 3 7.00 16.10 6.70
N TYR A 4 5.98 15.48 7.26
CA TYR A 4 4.70 16.16 7.57
C TYR A 4 4.81 17.09 8.77
N ALA A 5 5.74 16.82 9.67
CA ALA A 5 5.99 17.60 10.89
C ALA A 5 7.06 18.67 10.73
N GLU A 6 7.52 18.95 9.50
CA GLU A 6 8.44 20.06 9.22
C GLU A 6 7.79 21.41 9.55
N PRO A 7 8.54 22.39 10.04
CA PRO A 7 8.00 23.69 10.49
C PRO A 7 7.17 24.42 9.44
N ASP A 8 7.53 24.31 8.14
CA ASP A 8 6.80 24.90 7.02
C ASP A 8 5.43 24.26 6.77
N LYS A 9 5.18 23.06 7.31
CA LYS A 9 3.90 22.34 7.22
C LYS A 9 2.94 22.71 8.34
N GLY A 10 3.40 23.37 9.40
CA GLY A 10 2.58 23.82 10.52
C GLY A 10 2.02 22.69 11.41
N TRP A 11 2.57 21.49 11.32
CA TRP A 11 2.18 20.32 12.15
C TRP A 11 3.31 19.97 13.13
N THR A 12 3.63 20.91 14.00
CA THR A 12 4.78 20.82 14.91
C THR A 12 4.51 20.00 16.16
N ASP A 13 3.25 19.83 16.53
CA ASP A 13 2.81 19.01 17.67
C ASP A 13 2.77 17.51 17.38
N ARG A 14 2.83 17.11 16.10
CA ARG A 14 2.76 15.72 15.62
C ARG A 14 1.49 14.98 16.07
N ASP A 15 0.41 15.69 16.37
CA ASP A 15 -0.86 15.08 16.70
C ASP A 15 -1.48 14.44 15.44
N GLU A 16 -1.48 13.11 15.42
CA GLU A 16 -2.00 12.33 14.27
C GLU A 16 -3.51 12.50 14.09
N LEU A 17 -4.24 12.85 15.15
CA LEU A 17 -5.69 13.09 15.09
C LEU A 17 -6.06 14.30 14.23
N ARG A 18 -5.10 15.15 13.90
CA ARG A 18 -5.27 16.26 12.97
C ARG A 18 -5.62 15.81 11.54
N TRP A 19 -5.24 14.60 11.18
CA TRP A 19 -5.38 14.07 9.82
C TRP A 19 -6.56 13.11 9.74
N ALA A 20 -7.45 13.32 8.77
CA ALA A 20 -8.57 12.42 8.51
C ALA A 20 -8.12 11.00 8.06
N ALA A 21 -6.88 10.87 7.58
CA ALA A 21 -6.26 9.62 7.21
C ALA A 21 -4.74 9.68 7.46
N PRO A 22 -4.09 8.57 7.77
CA PRO A 22 -2.63 8.51 7.95
C PRO A 22 -1.92 8.56 6.58
N TYR A 23 -1.78 9.75 6.00
CA TYR A 23 -1.26 9.95 4.64
C TYR A 23 0.15 9.38 4.43
N TRP A 24 0.98 9.29 5.47
CA TRP A 24 2.30 8.63 5.40
C TRP A 24 2.20 7.15 5.03
N PHE A 25 1.14 6.45 5.45
CA PHE A 25 0.87 5.08 4.99
C PHE A 25 0.39 5.06 3.54
N VAL A 26 -0.42 6.04 3.14
CA VAL A 26 -0.87 6.19 1.75
C VAL A 26 0.33 6.43 0.83
N ASP A 27 1.22 7.36 1.19
CA ASP A 27 2.45 7.64 0.43
C ASP A 27 3.33 6.40 0.29
N THR A 28 3.49 5.64 1.38
CA THR A 28 4.25 4.39 1.35
C THR A 28 3.59 3.35 0.44
N GLY A 29 2.25 3.27 0.46
CA GLY A 29 1.48 2.39 -0.44
C GLY A 29 1.65 2.79 -1.90
N MET A 30 1.63 4.10 -2.21
CA MET A 30 1.88 4.62 -3.56
C MET A 30 3.31 4.32 -4.04
N ALA A 31 4.31 4.53 -3.19
CA ALA A 31 5.69 4.16 -3.48
C ALA A 31 5.84 2.65 -3.73
N SER A 32 5.17 1.83 -2.92
CA SER A 32 5.14 0.37 -3.09
C SER A 32 4.55 -0.03 -4.45
N LEU A 33 3.47 0.62 -4.88
CA LEU A 33 2.88 0.38 -6.20
C LEU A 33 3.85 0.73 -7.33
N LEU A 34 4.57 1.85 -7.22
CA LEU A 34 5.59 2.21 -8.21
C LEU A 34 6.70 1.16 -8.32
N LEU A 35 7.16 0.61 -7.19
CA LEU A 35 8.15 -0.47 -7.18
C LEU A 35 7.62 -1.73 -7.91
N LEU A 36 6.35 -2.09 -7.66
CA LEU A 36 5.73 -3.24 -8.34
C LEU A 36 5.61 -3.02 -9.86
N LEU A 37 5.22 -1.81 -10.28
CA LEU A 37 5.11 -1.46 -11.70
C LEU A 37 6.48 -1.43 -12.38
N THR A 38 7.50 -0.88 -11.72
CA THR A 38 8.89 -0.91 -12.22
C THR A 38 9.38 -2.34 -12.39
N ALA A 39 9.12 -3.23 -11.44
CA ALA A 39 9.50 -4.63 -11.57
C ALA A 39 8.84 -5.30 -12.80
N VAL A 40 7.58 -4.98 -13.09
CA VAL A 40 6.89 -5.47 -14.29
C VAL A 40 7.54 -4.93 -15.57
N ASP A 41 7.88 -3.63 -15.59
CA ASP A 41 8.53 -2.99 -16.73
C ASP A 41 9.91 -3.60 -17.04
N GLU A 42 10.64 -3.97 -15.98
CA GLU A 42 11.93 -4.68 -16.07
C GLU A 42 11.78 -6.21 -16.34
N GLY A 43 10.59 -6.71 -16.61
CA GLY A 43 10.33 -8.12 -16.87
C GLY A 43 10.45 -9.04 -15.66
N LEU A 44 10.41 -8.49 -14.44
CA LEU A 44 10.50 -9.23 -13.19
C LEU A 44 9.11 -9.55 -12.63
N GLY A 45 9.04 -10.53 -11.76
CA GLY A 45 7.91 -10.78 -10.87
C GLY A 45 8.10 -10.03 -9.56
N ALA A 46 7.02 -9.49 -9.00
CA ALA A 46 7.05 -8.87 -7.69
C ALA A 46 5.76 -9.14 -6.92
N CYS A 47 5.86 -9.18 -5.59
CA CYS A 47 4.71 -9.35 -4.71
C CYS A 47 4.86 -8.47 -3.47
N PHE A 48 3.83 -7.67 -3.19
CA PHE A 48 3.69 -6.97 -1.91
C PHE A 48 2.84 -7.80 -0.96
N PHE A 49 3.28 -7.94 0.27
CA PHE A 49 2.53 -8.61 1.33
C PHE A 49 2.71 -7.94 2.69
N GLY A 50 1.65 -7.97 3.50
CA GLY A 50 1.68 -7.47 4.88
C GLY A 50 2.48 -8.42 5.79
N ILE A 51 3.01 -7.86 6.88
CA ILE A 51 3.77 -8.62 7.87
C ILE A 51 2.86 -8.85 9.08
N PRO A 52 2.63 -10.11 9.48
CA PRO A 52 1.86 -10.39 10.70
C PRO A 52 2.51 -9.73 11.92
N PRO A 53 1.73 -9.13 12.84
CA PRO A 53 2.26 -8.44 14.02
C PRO A 53 3.27 -9.28 14.82
N ALA A 54 3.00 -10.58 14.97
CA ALA A 54 3.91 -11.51 15.66
C ALA A 54 5.27 -11.71 14.97
N ARG A 55 5.44 -11.24 13.73
CA ARG A 55 6.69 -11.36 12.95
C ARG A 55 7.47 -10.04 12.83
N ILE A 56 6.90 -8.93 13.26
CA ILE A 56 7.54 -7.61 13.15
C ILE A 56 8.87 -7.58 13.92
N GLY A 57 8.92 -8.14 15.14
CA GLY A 57 10.16 -8.21 15.92
C GLY A 57 11.26 -9.01 15.22
N THR A 58 10.90 -10.16 14.63
CA THR A 58 11.87 -10.96 13.84
C THR A 58 12.35 -10.20 12.61
N LEU A 59 11.44 -9.52 11.90
CA LEU A 59 11.80 -8.70 10.74
C LEU A 59 12.79 -7.58 11.13
N ARG A 60 12.48 -6.85 12.22
CA ARG A 60 13.34 -5.77 12.71
C ARG A 60 14.75 -6.27 13.03
N SER A 61 14.85 -7.37 13.78
CA SER A 61 16.15 -7.93 14.16
C SER A 61 16.93 -8.47 12.97
N THR A 62 16.25 -9.08 11.98
CA THR A 62 16.90 -9.64 10.80
C THR A 62 17.47 -8.56 9.87
N PHE A 63 16.75 -7.47 9.70
CA PHE A 63 17.11 -6.42 8.74
C PHE A 63 17.64 -5.14 9.39
N GLY A 64 17.82 -5.13 10.73
CA GLY A 64 18.32 -3.96 11.45
C GLY A 64 17.40 -2.75 11.38
N ILE A 65 16.07 -2.96 11.34
CA ILE A 65 15.11 -1.86 11.22
C ILE A 65 14.97 -1.18 12.59
N PRO A 66 15.25 0.13 12.70
CA PRO A 66 15.10 0.88 13.95
C PRO A 66 13.65 0.88 14.46
N GLU A 67 13.49 1.07 15.78
CA GLU A 67 12.16 0.99 16.42
C GLU A 67 11.23 2.15 16.03
N ASP A 68 11.77 3.27 15.64
CA ASP A 68 11.05 4.46 15.16
C ASP A 68 10.51 4.35 13.72
N TYR A 69 10.78 3.22 13.03
CA TYR A 69 10.21 2.93 11.72
C TYR A 69 9.19 1.80 11.79
N ASP A 70 7.99 2.03 11.26
CA ASP A 70 6.94 1.02 11.20
C ASP A 70 6.90 0.34 9.82
N PRO A 71 7.24 -0.96 9.74
CA PRO A 71 7.13 -1.70 8.49
C PRO A 71 5.67 -1.85 8.06
N VAL A 72 5.30 -1.31 6.90
CA VAL A 72 3.95 -1.46 6.34
C VAL A 72 3.76 -2.76 5.56
N GLY A 73 4.84 -3.38 5.14
CA GLY A 73 4.86 -4.62 4.37
C GLY A 73 6.25 -4.95 3.85
N ALA A 74 6.33 -5.98 3.03
CA ALA A 74 7.54 -6.35 2.30
C ALA A 74 7.22 -6.55 0.82
N ILE A 75 8.20 -6.27 -0.03
CA ILE A 75 8.13 -6.53 -1.46
C ILE A 75 9.23 -7.52 -1.81
N THR A 76 8.84 -8.67 -2.38
CA THR A 76 9.78 -9.57 -3.03
C THR A 76 9.85 -9.25 -4.51
N VAL A 77 11.06 -9.27 -5.07
CA VAL A 77 11.31 -9.06 -6.50
C VAL A 77 12.22 -10.18 -7.00
N GLY A 78 11.93 -10.73 -8.17
CA GLY A 78 12.75 -11.79 -8.75
C GLY A 78 12.21 -12.27 -10.09
N TYR A 79 12.87 -13.24 -10.68
CA TYR A 79 12.41 -13.86 -11.93
C TYR A 79 11.17 -14.72 -11.66
N ARG A 80 10.21 -14.71 -12.59
CA ARG A 80 9.03 -15.57 -12.49
C ARG A 80 9.44 -17.05 -12.54
N ALA A 81 8.83 -17.84 -11.67
CA ALA A 81 8.87 -19.28 -11.79
C ALA A 81 8.07 -19.75 -13.00
N SER A 82 8.47 -20.87 -13.61
CA SER A 82 7.77 -21.45 -14.77
C SER A 82 6.38 -22.01 -14.44
N ASP A 83 6.14 -22.31 -13.16
CA ASP A 83 4.89 -22.85 -12.60
C ASP A 83 4.02 -21.70 -12.06
N ASP A 84 3.43 -20.91 -12.94
CA ASP A 84 2.55 -19.79 -12.57
C ASP A 84 1.25 -20.33 -11.94
N VAL A 85 1.21 -20.37 -10.61
CA VAL A 85 0.00 -20.75 -9.86
C VAL A 85 -0.98 -19.58 -9.92
N GLU A 86 -2.19 -19.84 -10.40
CA GLU A 86 -3.24 -18.81 -10.60
C GLU A 86 -3.68 -18.05 -9.34
N GLY A 87 -3.34 -18.47 -8.16
CA GLY A 87 -3.51 -17.78 -6.88
C GLY A 87 -4.77 -16.91 -6.77
N SER A 88 -4.61 -15.68 -6.31
CA SER A 88 -5.71 -14.72 -6.13
C SER A 88 -6.27 -14.14 -7.45
N ARG A 89 -5.65 -14.41 -8.60
CA ARG A 89 -6.15 -13.99 -9.92
C ARG A 89 -7.46 -14.68 -10.28
N ALA A 90 -7.72 -15.89 -9.75
CA ALA A 90 -8.98 -16.60 -9.94
C ALA A 90 -10.18 -15.86 -9.33
N ARG A 91 -9.96 -14.94 -8.39
CA ARG A 91 -11.02 -14.07 -7.89
C ARG A 91 -11.29 -12.95 -8.87
N GLY A 92 -12.50 -12.91 -9.41
CA GLY A 92 -12.96 -11.79 -10.25
C GLY A 92 -12.79 -10.44 -9.55
N ARG A 93 -12.57 -9.41 -10.34
CA ARG A 93 -12.63 -8.02 -9.86
C ARG A 93 -14.08 -7.54 -9.89
N ARG A 94 -14.42 -6.60 -9.02
CA ARG A 94 -15.72 -5.94 -9.09
C ARG A 94 -15.88 -5.25 -10.45
N PRO A 95 -17.11 -5.27 -11.04
CA PRO A 95 -17.38 -4.54 -12.26
C PRO A 95 -16.99 -3.06 -12.14
N LEU A 96 -16.49 -2.48 -13.23
CA LEU A 96 -16.02 -1.10 -13.23
C LEU A 96 -17.08 -0.08 -12.73
N PRO A 97 -18.37 -0.20 -13.07
CA PRO A 97 -19.40 0.72 -12.56
C PRO A 97 -19.62 0.68 -11.04
N GLU A 98 -19.21 -0.39 -10.37
CA GLU A 98 -19.30 -0.49 -8.91
C GLU A 98 -18.14 0.22 -8.18
N VAL A 99 -17.07 0.55 -8.87
CA VAL A 99 -15.83 1.11 -8.30
C VAL A 99 -15.44 2.45 -8.92
N VAL A 100 -16.04 2.83 -10.06
CA VAL A 100 -15.78 4.09 -10.73
C VAL A 100 -17.09 4.86 -10.82
N HIS A 101 -17.15 6.00 -10.17
CA HIS A 101 -18.28 6.92 -10.16
C HIS A 101 -17.91 8.16 -10.96
N ARG A 102 -18.82 8.63 -11.82
CA ARG A 102 -18.64 9.86 -12.62
C ARG A 102 -19.37 11.03 -11.94
N GLU A 103 -18.67 12.15 -11.84
CA GLU A 103 -19.16 13.41 -11.27
C GLU A 103 -19.49 13.36 -9.78
N ARG A 104 -20.22 12.32 -9.31
CA ARG A 104 -20.56 12.12 -7.90
C ARG A 104 -20.56 10.64 -7.54
N TRP A 105 -20.35 10.35 -6.27
CA TRP A 105 -20.46 8.98 -5.75
C TRP A 105 -21.93 8.51 -5.80
N GLN A 106 -22.16 7.27 -6.24
CA GLN A 106 -23.47 6.64 -6.33
C GLN A 106 -23.42 5.25 -5.72
N ARG A 107 -24.47 4.86 -5.02
CA ARG A 107 -24.62 3.46 -4.61
C ARG A 107 -25.08 2.63 -5.81
N PRO A 108 -24.62 1.36 -5.95
CA PRO A 108 -25.03 0.51 -7.08
C PRO A 108 -26.54 0.26 -7.17
N ASP A 109 -27.26 0.38 -6.06
CA ASP A 109 -28.71 0.16 -5.91
C ASP A 109 -29.55 1.46 -5.92
N GLU A 110 -28.91 2.61 -6.09
CA GLU A 110 -29.60 3.90 -6.14
C GLU A 110 -30.02 4.23 -7.57
N PRO A 111 -31.32 4.55 -7.83
CA PRO A 111 -31.74 4.95 -9.18
C PRO A 111 -31.02 6.24 -9.60
N ILE A 112 -30.60 6.29 -10.85
CA ILE A 112 -30.04 7.50 -11.47
C ILE A 112 -31.21 8.54 -11.54
N PRO A 113 -31.05 9.74 -10.95
CA PRO A 113 -32.06 10.77 -11.00
C PRO A 113 -32.28 11.33 -12.41
#